data_5837acced20e1a710c432f116f96b34c
#
_entry.id   5837acced20e1a710c432f116f96b34c
#
_cell.length_a   1.000
_cell.length_b   1.000
_cell.length_c   1.000
_cell.angle_alpha   90.00
_cell.angle_beta   90.00
_cell.angle_gamma   90.00
#
_symmetry.space_group_name_H-M   'P 1'
#
loop_
_entity.id
_entity.type
_entity.pdbx_description
1 polymer ?
#
loop_
_entity_poly.entity_id
_entity_poly.type
_entity_poly.pdbx_seq_one_letter_code
_entity_poly.pdbx_strand_id
1 'polypeptide(L)'
;MTEPKTTSIRIEPLNPAHLAKWIQDAPIDQLSRFQGFLIGEWLSRVEQRFPDLLPSRSPRCLIALDGDRPVASVVARPFNRRGSCWILHLPELLGSLDDHSHRTIQQSLLQQALQSWTAQICSWVIRCPATDADAIALLRELGFQPLRPYQCWGPPGAVVEPPSSDQLPAGLRWGALNRRTAQLLWPIEQGGSHSHLRQITDRHWLDLLDRNGPGCGVLMAGDAVLAGSIRLPDAGEAGVLELMRDLAWDPRLDQALPHVLNRILQCGRPRGLLTAFDDAPLSRILEAEGWTRGDEQLLLGRSMWRRQSPQRNLQLTRSLDQVLGRLRPQGTPLPTPSLGDRH
;
A
#
# COMPACT_ATOMS: atom_id res chain seq x y z
N MET A 1 -43.28 -23.56 -16.74
CA MET A 1 -41.94 -23.87 -16.21
C MET A 1 -40.96 -23.08 -17.03
N THR A 2 -40.54 -21.92 -16.51
CA THR A 2 -39.51 -21.06 -17.13
C THR A 2 -38.18 -21.59 -16.67
N GLU A 3 -37.35 -22.09 -17.60
CA GLU A 3 -35.97 -22.47 -17.30
C GLU A 3 -35.24 -21.29 -16.66
N PRO A 4 -34.48 -21.49 -15.58
CA PRO A 4 -33.65 -20.43 -15.03
C PRO A 4 -32.62 -20.09 -16.11
N LYS A 5 -32.66 -18.88 -16.65
CA LYS A 5 -31.60 -18.29 -17.47
C LYS A 5 -30.33 -18.31 -16.60
N THR A 6 -29.46 -19.27 -16.82
CA THR A 6 -28.12 -19.28 -16.27
C THR A 6 -27.37 -18.12 -16.92
N THR A 7 -27.51 -16.93 -16.38
CA THR A 7 -26.79 -15.75 -16.84
C THR A 7 -25.32 -15.97 -16.47
N SER A 8 -24.49 -16.19 -17.48
CA SER A 8 -23.05 -16.37 -17.28
C SER A 8 -22.44 -14.99 -16.95
N ILE A 9 -21.91 -14.86 -15.75
CA ILE A 9 -21.19 -13.68 -15.34
C ILE A 9 -19.88 -13.58 -16.13
N ARG A 10 -19.70 -12.45 -16.82
CA ARG A 10 -18.52 -12.14 -17.61
C ARG A 10 -17.65 -11.15 -16.87
N ILE A 11 -16.35 -11.42 -16.76
CA ILE A 11 -15.39 -10.53 -16.10
C ILE A 11 -14.44 -9.98 -17.14
N GLU A 12 -14.35 -8.65 -17.20
CA GLU A 12 -13.49 -7.98 -18.16
C GLU A 12 -12.87 -6.68 -17.60
N PRO A 13 -11.78 -6.18 -18.19
CA PRO A 13 -11.20 -4.89 -17.81
C PRO A 13 -12.21 -3.75 -18.04
N LEU A 14 -12.20 -2.77 -17.13
CA LEU A 14 -13.02 -1.57 -17.26
C LEU A 14 -12.70 -0.88 -18.58
N ASN A 15 -13.72 -0.56 -19.37
CA ASN A 15 -13.61 0.18 -20.63
C ASN A 15 -14.67 1.30 -20.72
N PRO A 16 -14.49 2.30 -21.63
CA PRO A 16 -15.41 3.42 -21.75
C PRO A 16 -16.86 3.04 -22.08
N ALA A 17 -17.07 1.91 -22.78
CA ALA A 17 -18.41 1.45 -23.14
C ALA A 17 -19.25 1.04 -21.92
N HIS A 18 -18.60 0.58 -20.85
CA HIS A 18 -19.26 0.27 -19.59
C HIS A 18 -19.84 1.52 -18.93
N LEU A 19 -19.11 2.63 -18.94
CA LEU A 19 -19.59 3.89 -18.37
C LEU A 19 -20.80 4.44 -19.13
N ALA A 20 -20.82 4.36 -20.44
CA ALA A 20 -21.93 4.85 -21.26
C ALA A 20 -23.26 4.17 -20.90
N LYS A 21 -23.20 2.87 -20.56
CA LYS A 21 -24.37 2.09 -20.13
C LYS A 21 -24.76 2.37 -18.69
N TRP A 22 -23.81 2.80 -17.86
CA TRP A 22 -23.97 2.95 -16.41
C TRP A 22 -24.41 4.34 -15.97
N ILE A 23 -24.19 5.36 -16.81
CA ILE A 23 -24.51 6.78 -16.52
C ILE A 23 -25.98 6.98 -16.09
N GLN A 24 -26.89 6.09 -16.51
CA GLN A 24 -28.31 6.22 -16.19
C GLN A 24 -28.68 5.76 -14.76
N ASP A 25 -27.90 4.84 -14.17
CA ASP A 25 -28.28 4.14 -12.93
C ASP A 25 -27.28 4.32 -11.77
N ALA A 26 -26.08 4.84 -12.01
CA ALA A 26 -25.02 4.89 -11.00
C ALA A 26 -24.95 6.23 -10.25
N PRO A 27 -24.62 6.22 -8.95
CA PRO A 27 -24.31 7.43 -8.19
C PRO A 27 -23.14 8.21 -8.80
N ILE A 28 -23.23 9.54 -8.75
CA ILE A 28 -22.22 10.46 -9.36
C ILE A 28 -20.80 10.18 -8.84
N ASP A 29 -20.67 9.84 -7.55
CA ASP A 29 -19.36 9.54 -6.93
C ASP A 29 -18.70 8.28 -7.50
N GLN A 30 -19.50 7.26 -7.81
CA GLN A 30 -19.02 6.05 -8.45
C GLN A 30 -18.56 6.34 -9.89
N LEU A 31 -19.33 7.11 -10.65
CA LEU A 31 -18.96 7.51 -12.00
C LEU A 31 -17.62 8.27 -12.03
N SER A 32 -17.42 9.21 -11.11
CA SER A 32 -16.17 9.96 -11.00
C SER A 32 -14.97 9.04 -10.71
N ARG A 33 -15.15 8.06 -9.83
CA ARG A 33 -14.11 7.05 -9.54
C ARG A 33 -13.76 6.23 -10.78
N PHE A 34 -14.77 5.77 -11.53
CA PHE A 34 -14.55 4.96 -12.73
C PHE A 34 -13.92 5.76 -13.87
N GLN A 35 -14.28 7.03 -14.02
CA GLN A 35 -13.59 7.94 -14.96
C GLN A 35 -12.09 8.05 -14.62
N GLY A 36 -11.76 8.20 -13.34
CA GLY A 36 -10.37 8.19 -12.87
C GLY A 36 -9.63 6.90 -13.22
N PHE A 37 -10.30 5.75 -13.11
CA PHE A 37 -9.71 4.46 -13.50
C PHE A 37 -9.50 4.31 -15.00
N LEU A 38 -10.41 4.85 -15.84
CA LEU A 38 -10.24 4.84 -17.29
C LEU A 38 -9.04 5.67 -17.74
N ILE A 39 -8.85 6.84 -17.14
CA ILE A 39 -7.66 7.65 -17.38
C ILE A 39 -6.41 6.87 -16.96
N GLY A 40 -6.44 6.23 -15.79
CA GLY A 40 -5.39 5.35 -15.31
C GLY A 40 -5.10 4.20 -16.29
N GLU A 41 -6.12 3.53 -16.79
CA GLU A 41 -5.98 2.43 -17.75
C GLU A 41 -5.35 2.91 -19.08
N TRP A 42 -5.72 4.09 -19.56
CA TRP A 42 -5.09 4.70 -20.72
C TRP A 42 -3.60 4.98 -20.48
N LEU A 43 -3.25 5.58 -19.34
CA LEU A 43 -1.87 5.81 -18.93
C LEU A 43 -1.09 4.49 -18.82
N SER A 44 -1.71 3.45 -18.25
CA SER A 44 -1.12 2.11 -18.14
C SER A 44 -0.70 1.53 -19.50
N ARG A 45 -1.46 1.77 -20.56
CA ARG A 45 -1.09 1.32 -21.92
C ARG A 45 0.14 2.05 -22.44
N VAL A 46 0.31 3.32 -22.07
CA VAL A 46 1.53 4.09 -22.40
C VAL A 46 2.72 3.56 -21.59
N GLU A 47 2.55 3.31 -20.31
CA GLU A 47 3.57 2.73 -19.43
C GLU A 47 4.04 1.35 -19.91
N GLN A 48 3.11 0.52 -20.41
CA GLN A 48 3.43 -0.81 -20.96
C GLN A 48 4.28 -0.78 -22.22
N ARG A 49 4.23 0.31 -22.98
CA ARG A 49 5.12 0.51 -24.16
C ARG A 49 6.57 0.81 -23.75
N PHE A 50 6.78 1.31 -22.53
CA PHE A 50 8.09 1.70 -22.01
C PHE A 50 8.34 1.09 -20.63
N PRO A 51 8.31 -0.25 -20.48
CA PRO A 51 8.34 -0.93 -19.19
C PRO A 51 9.63 -0.69 -18.39
N ASP A 52 10.73 -0.41 -19.10
CA ASP A 52 12.05 -0.17 -18.48
C ASP A 52 12.20 1.28 -17.95
N LEU A 53 11.40 2.20 -18.48
CA LEU A 53 11.47 3.63 -18.13
C LEU A 53 10.40 4.03 -17.10
N LEU A 54 9.22 3.42 -17.18
CA LEU A 54 8.07 3.79 -16.37
C LEU A 54 7.50 2.55 -15.68
N PRO A 55 7.71 2.37 -14.36
CA PRO A 55 7.02 1.32 -13.63
C PRO A 55 5.51 1.60 -13.67
N SER A 56 4.70 0.56 -13.92
CA SER A 56 3.25 0.69 -13.96
C SER A 56 2.73 1.22 -12.62
N ARG A 57 2.22 2.45 -12.61
CA ARG A 57 1.66 3.14 -11.44
C ARG A 57 0.16 3.32 -11.51
N SER A 58 -0.41 3.05 -12.65
CA SER A 58 -1.83 3.28 -12.89
C SER A 58 -2.68 2.21 -12.22
N PRO A 59 -3.78 2.58 -11.56
CA PRO A 59 -4.72 1.63 -11.00
C PRO A 59 -5.35 0.78 -12.11
N ARG A 60 -5.69 -0.45 -11.80
CA ARG A 60 -6.39 -1.39 -12.69
C ARG A 60 -7.73 -1.75 -12.11
N CYS A 61 -8.73 -1.91 -12.96
CA CYS A 61 -10.08 -2.25 -12.55
C CYS A 61 -10.64 -3.37 -13.44
N LEU A 62 -11.21 -4.41 -12.79
CA LEU A 62 -12.04 -5.41 -13.46
C LEU A 62 -13.50 -5.22 -13.04
N ILE A 63 -14.39 -5.50 -13.98
CA ILE A 63 -15.83 -5.45 -13.77
C ILE A 63 -16.43 -6.82 -14.05
N ALA A 64 -17.36 -7.25 -13.19
CA ALA A 64 -18.24 -8.37 -13.44
C ALA A 64 -19.55 -7.85 -14.06
N LEU A 65 -19.95 -8.47 -15.15
CA LEU A 65 -21.15 -8.15 -15.89
C LEU A 65 -22.13 -9.33 -15.86
N ASP A 66 -23.39 -9.03 -15.57
CA ASP A 66 -24.52 -9.91 -15.79
C ASP A 66 -25.22 -9.45 -17.09
N GLY A 67 -24.98 -10.17 -18.18
CA GLY A 67 -25.31 -9.66 -19.51
C GLY A 67 -24.49 -8.40 -19.83
N ASP A 68 -25.16 -7.24 -19.85
CA ASP A 68 -24.56 -5.93 -20.07
C ASP A 68 -24.54 -5.04 -18.82
N ARG A 69 -25.10 -5.53 -17.69
CA ARG A 69 -25.22 -4.78 -16.45
C ARG A 69 -24.02 -5.03 -15.54
N PRO A 70 -23.31 -3.98 -15.09
CA PRO A 70 -22.28 -4.13 -14.08
C PRO A 70 -22.87 -4.56 -12.72
N VAL A 71 -22.34 -5.63 -12.14
CA VAL A 71 -22.82 -6.18 -10.86
C VAL A 71 -21.78 -6.10 -9.75
N ALA A 72 -20.50 -6.09 -10.10
CA ALA A 72 -19.43 -5.91 -9.14
C ALA A 72 -18.15 -5.38 -9.81
N SER A 73 -17.25 -4.83 -9.01
CA SER A 73 -15.94 -4.39 -9.48
C SER A 73 -14.83 -4.72 -8.49
N VAL A 74 -13.62 -4.87 -8.98
CA VAL A 74 -12.41 -4.99 -8.16
C VAL A 74 -11.34 -4.05 -8.69
N VAL A 75 -10.65 -3.37 -7.77
CA VAL A 75 -9.60 -2.41 -8.08
C VAL A 75 -8.29 -2.87 -7.48
N ALA A 76 -7.22 -2.72 -8.24
CA ALA A 76 -5.85 -2.92 -7.77
C ALA A 76 -4.98 -1.70 -8.06
N ARG A 77 -4.04 -1.41 -7.16
CA ARG A 77 -3.09 -0.30 -7.29
C ARG A 77 -1.70 -0.75 -6.86
N PRO A 78 -0.63 -0.16 -7.41
CA PRO A 78 0.71 -0.38 -6.87
C PRO A 78 0.78 0.02 -5.39
N PHE A 79 1.31 -0.87 -4.57
CA PHE A 79 1.53 -0.64 -3.15
C PHE A 79 2.90 -0.04 -2.87
N ASN A 80 3.87 -0.33 -3.72
CA ASN A 80 5.21 0.21 -3.69
C ASN A 80 5.61 0.80 -5.06
N ARG A 81 6.63 1.64 -5.04
CA ARG A 81 7.13 2.38 -6.21
C ARG A 81 7.66 1.48 -7.33
N ARG A 82 8.18 0.31 -6.96
CA ARG A 82 8.72 -0.67 -7.91
C ARG A 82 7.63 -1.42 -8.66
N GLY A 83 6.37 -1.38 -8.19
CA GLY A 83 5.28 -2.16 -8.75
C GLY A 83 5.41 -3.66 -8.50
N SER A 84 6.31 -4.08 -7.60
CA SER A 84 6.50 -5.48 -7.19
C SER A 84 5.42 -5.96 -6.23
N CYS A 85 4.86 -5.05 -5.42
CA CYS A 85 3.72 -5.29 -4.53
C CYS A 85 2.53 -4.43 -4.95
N TRP A 86 1.36 -5.05 -5.01
CA TRP A 86 0.11 -4.37 -5.33
C TRP A 86 -0.91 -4.55 -4.21
N ILE A 87 -1.70 -3.51 -3.94
CA ILE A 87 -2.87 -3.60 -3.08
C ILE A 87 -4.10 -3.88 -3.93
N LEU A 88 -4.82 -4.92 -3.54
CA LEU A 88 -6.10 -5.30 -4.11
C LEU A 88 -7.19 -4.87 -3.12
N HIS A 89 -8.24 -4.24 -3.63
CA HIS A 89 -9.40 -3.91 -2.80
C HIS A 89 -10.37 -5.09 -2.76
N LEU A 90 -11.15 -5.18 -1.69
CA LEU A 90 -12.28 -6.11 -1.69
C LEU A 90 -13.23 -5.75 -2.83
N PRO A 91 -13.81 -6.75 -3.52
CA PRO A 91 -14.77 -6.48 -4.57
C PRO A 91 -15.98 -5.69 -4.05
N GLU A 92 -16.30 -4.61 -4.73
CA GLU A 92 -17.46 -3.77 -4.45
C GLU A 92 -18.64 -4.26 -5.27
N LEU A 93 -19.75 -4.56 -4.60
CA LEU A 93 -21.00 -4.95 -5.26
C LEU A 93 -21.73 -3.69 -5.73
N LEU A 94 -22.23 -3.71 -6.95
CA LEU A 94 -22.83 -2.57 -7.64
C LEU A 94 -24.35 -2.69 -7.81
N GLY A 95 -24.93 -3.80 -7.32
CA GLY A 95 -26.37 -4.07 -7.40
C GLY A 95 -26.80 -5.11 -6.39
N SER A 96 -28.12 -5.30 -6.24
CA SER A 96 -28.71 -6.37 -5.43
C SER A 96 -28.61 -7.68 -6.21
N LEU A 97 -27.92 -8.64 -5.62
CA LEU A 97 -27.80 -10.01 -6.08
C LEU A 97 -28.15 -10.94 -4.90
N ASP A 98 -28.52 -12.17 -5.19
CA ASP A 98 -28.70 -13.18 -4.14
C ASP A 98 -27.35 -13.49 -3.45
N ASP A 99 -27.37 -13.72 -2.12
CA ASP A 99 -26.15 -13.89 -1.31
C ASP A 99 -25.21 -14.99 -1.86
N HIS A 100 -25.76 -16.08 -2.39
CA HIS A 100 -24.96 -17.16 -2.97
C HIS A 100 -24.22 -16.75 -4.25
N SER A 101 -24.77 -15.79 -4.99
CA SER A 101 -24.13 -15.22 -6.17
C SER A 101 -23.01 -14.25 -5.78
N HIS A 102 -23.14 -13.53 -4.68
CA HIS A 102 -22.16 -12.53 -4.21
C HIS A 102 -20.79 -13.15 -3.98
N ARG A 103 -20.69 -14.22 -3.18
CA ARG A 103 -19.41 -14.90 -2.89
C ARG A 103 -18.75 -15.44 -4.16
N THR A 104 -19.53 -16.05 -5.05
CA THR A 104 -19.00 -16.61 -6.30
C THR A 104 -18.43 -15.51 -7.20
N ILE A 105 -19.12 -14.37 -7.30
CA ILE A 105 -18.67 -13.21 -8.09
C ILE A 105 -17.41 -12.61 -7.48
N GLN A 106 -17.36 -12.40 -6.17
CA GLN A 106 -16.20 -11.89 -5.47
C GLN A 106 -14.98 -12.81 -5.67
N GLN A 107 -15.16 -14.11 -5.52
CA GLN A 107 -14.13 -15.11 -5.75
C GLN A 107 -13.60 -15.06 -7.18
N SER A 108 -14.50 -15.03 -8.16
CA SER A 108 -14.15 -15.00 -9.58
C SER A 108 -13.39 -13.72 -9.95
N LEU A 109 -13.82 -12.54 -9.45
CA LEU A 109 -13.14 -11.26 -9.66
C LEU A 109 -11.73 -11.27 -9.07
N LEU A 110 -11.59 -11.74 -7.83
CA LEU A 110 -10.28 -11.82 -7.17
C LEU A 110 -9.36 -12.79 -7.89
N GLN A 111 -9.85 -13.97 -8.27
CA GLN A 111 -9.08 -14.96 -9.03
C GLN A 111 -8.63 -14.39 -10.38
N GLN A 112 -9.52 -13.75 -11.13
CA GLN A 112 -9.20 -13.13 -12.40
C GLN A 112 -8.18 -11.99 -12.25
N ALA A 113 -8.30 -11.15 -11.20
CA ALA A 113 -7.33 -10.11 -10.92
C ALA A 113 -5.93 -10.69 -10.64
N LEU A 114 -5.86 -11.72 -9.81
CA LEU A 114 -4.61 -12.40 -9.47
C LEU A 114 -3.97 -13.11 -10.67
N GLN A 115 -4.75 -13.59 -11.65
CA GLN A 115 -4.26 -14.26 -12.84
C GLN A 115 -3.86 -13.28 -13.94
N SER A 116 -4.66 -12.24 -14.18
CA SER A 116 -4.50 -11.32 -15.31
C SER A 116 -3.31 -10.37 -15.15
N TRP A 117 -2.95 -10.01 -13.92
CA TRP A 117 -2.00 -8.92 -13.65
C TRP A 117 -0.63 -9.42 -13.15
N THR A 118 -0.23 -10.61 -13.55
CA THR A 118 0.93 -11.29 -12.96
C THR A 118 2.30 -10.91 -13.54
N ALA A 119 2.39 -10.16 -14.66
CA ALA A 119 3.66 -10.05 -15.41
C ALA A 119 4.83 -9.47 -14.59
N GLN A 120 4.59 -8.51 -13.70
CA GLN A 120 5.63 -7.86 -12.88
C GLN A 120 5.36 -7.92 -11.38
N ILE A 121 4.18 -8.40 -10.97
CA ILE A 121 3.75 -8.41 -9.58
C ILE A 121 4.32 -9.63 -8.88
N CYS A 122 5.07 -9.41 -7.80
CA CYS A 122 5.68 -10.46 -6.97
C CYS A 122 4.82 -10.79 -5.75
N SER A 123 4.00 -9.84 -5.29
CA SER A 123 3.18 -9.98 -4.11
C SER A 123 1.92 -9.13 -4.18
N TRP A 124 0.92 -9.56 -3.43
CA TRP A 124 -0.35 -8.87 -3.27
C TRP A 124 -0.63 -8.62 -1.81
N VAL A 125 -1.22 -7.49 -1.50
CA VAL A 125 -1.78 -7.19 -0.19
C VAL A 125 -3.24 -6.77 -0.33
N ILE A 126 -4.03 -7.04 0.70
CA ILE A 126 -5.44 -6.65 0.78
C ILE A 126 -5.76 -6.28 2.23
N ARG A 127 -6.64 -5.31 2.43
CA ARG A 127 -7.17 -4.95 3.75
C ARG A 127 -8.63 -5.36 3.82
N CYS A 128 -9.03 -5.91 4.95
CA CYS A 128 -10.42 -6.18 5.26
C CYS A 128 -10.70 -5.91 6.73
N PRO A 129 -11.96 -5.67 7.13
CA PRO A 129 -12.36 -5.64 8.52
C PRO A 129 -11.98 -6.96 9.21
N ALA A 130 -11.41 -6.90 10.39
CA ALA A 130 -11.03 -8.11 11.15
C ALA A 130 -12.26 -8.93 11.58
N THR A 131 -13.43 -8.31 11.61
CA THR A 131 -14.74 -8.93 11.93
C THR A 131 -15.40 -9.62 10.73
N ASP A 132 -14.92 -9.37 9.51
CA ASP A 132 -15.47 -9.97 8.29
C ASP A 132 -14.90 -11.38 8.07
N ALA A 133 -15.49 -12.35 8.77
CA ALA A 133 -15.07 -13.76 8.70
C ALA A 133 -15.19 -14.35 7.29
N ASP A 134 -16.19 -13.95 6.51
CA ASP A 134 -16.44 -14.45 5.16
C ASP A 134 -15.40 -13.93 4.17
N ALA A 135 -15.07 -12.65 4.22
CA ALA A 135 -13.98 -12.09 3.42
C ALA A 135 -12.64 -12.73 3.79
N ILE A 136 -12.35 -12.89 5.10
CA ILE A 136 -11.11 -13.53 5.56
C ILE A 136 -11.03 -14.99 5.07
N ALA A 137 -12.12 -15.75 5.16
CA ALA A 137 -12.17 -17.14 4.67
C ALA A 137 -11.91 -17.20 3.16
N LEU A 138 -12.60 -16.35 2.37
CA LEU A 138 -12.41 -16.24 0.93
C LEU A 138 -10.95 -15.89 0.57
N LEU A 139 -10.36 -14.93 1.26
CA LEU A 139 -8.97 -14.52 1.01
C LEU A 139 -7.98 -15.64 1.36
N ARG A 140 -8.23 -16.41 2.43
CA ARG A 140 -7.42 -17.59 2.78
C ARG A 140 -7.50 -18.68 1.72
N GLU A 141 -8.69 -18.96 1.19
CA GLU A 141 -8.88 -19.89 0.05
C GLU A 141 -8.07 -19.45 -1.18
N LEU A 142 -7.93 -18.13 -1.38
CA LEU A 142 -7.09 -17.55 -2.43
C LEU A 142 -5.59 -17.49 -2.09
N GLY A 143 -5.18 -18.01 -0.94
CA GLY A 143 -3.78 -18.11 -0.52
C GLY A 143 -3.22 -16.85 0.15
N PHE A 144 -4.06 -15.92 0.59
CA PHE A 144 -3.62 -14.81 1.42
C PHE A 144 -3.41 -15.26 2.87
N GLN A 145 -2.42 -14.68 3.52
CA GLN A 145 -2.09 -14.91 4.92
C GLN A 145 -2.15 -13.61 5.72
N PRO A 146 -2.62 -13.63 6.98
CA PRO A 146 -2.59 -12.47 7.83
C PRO A 146 -1.16 -11.97 8.03
N LEU A 147 -0.95 -10.65 7.87
CA LEU A 147 0.34 -10.00 8.05
C LEU A 147 0.36 -9.14 9.32
N ARG A 148 -0.64 -8.26 9.48
CA ARG A 148 -0.69 -7.32 10.59
C ARG A 148 -2.10 -6.82 10.83
N PRO A 149 -2.56 -6.79 12.09
CA PRO A 149 -3.77 -6.07 12.49
C PRO A 149 -3.46 -4.58 12.71
N TYR A 150 -4.45 -3.75 12.40
CA TYR A 150 -4.43 -2.31 12.59
C TYR A 150 -5.69 -1.86 13.31
N GLN A 151 -5.58 -0.79 14.09
CA GLN A 151 -6.71 -0.09 14.68
C GLN A 151 -7.05 1.14 13.86
N CYS A 152 -8.31 1.25 13.44
CA CYS A 152 -8.84 2.47 12.81
C CYS A 152 -9.34 3.43 13.88
N TRP A 153 -9.18 4.73 13.60
CA TRP A 153 -9.63 5.81 14.46
C TRP A 153 -10.39 6.84 13.65
N GLY A 154 -11.60 7.18 14.09
CA GLY A 154 -12.36 8.29 13.54
C GLY A 154 -11.94 9.62 14.16
N PRO A 155 -11.95 10.72 13.39
CA PRO A 155 -11.60 12.04 13.93
C PRO A 155 -12.65 12.50 14.96
N PRO A 156 -12.27 13.36 15.94
CA PRO A 156 -13.21 13.89 16.91
C PRO A 156 -14.34 14.66 16.23
N GLY A 157 -15.57 14.47 16.69
CA GLY A 157 -16.79 15.08 16.10
C GLY A 157 -16.91 16.59 16.35
N ALA A 158 -16.31 17.10 17.42
CA ALA A 158 -16.21 18.52 17.72
C ALA A 158 -14.78 19.01 17.47
N VAL A 159 -14.66 20.29 17.11
CA VAL A 159 -13.34 20.93 17.09
C VAL A 159 -12.84 20.94 18.52
N VAL A 160 -11.88 20.06 18.83
CA VAL A 160 -11.17 20.11 20.10
C VAL A 160 -10.46 21.45 20.16
N GLU A 161 -10.69 22.22 21.23
CA GLU A 161 -9.95 23.47 21.41
C GLU A 161 -8.44 23.16 21.30
N PRO A 162 -7.70 23.94 20.50
CA PRO A 162 -6.27 23.72 20.38
C PRO A 162 -5.65 23.75 21.78
N PRO A 163 -4.66 22.88 22.07
CA PRO A 163 -3.96 22.92 23.33
C PRO A 163 -3.48 24.34 23.58
N SER A 164 -3.58 24.81 24.81
CA SER A 164 -3.37 26.19 25.25
C SER A 164 -2.01 26.79 24.88
N SER A 165 -1.07 26.02 24.38
CA SER A 165 0.14 26.48 23.69
C SER A 165 0.25 25.76 22.35
N ASP A 166 0.30 26.50 21.27
CA ASP A 166 0.52 25.99 19.90
C ASP A 166 1.97 25.48 19.70
N GLN A 167 2.75 25.39 20.78
CA GLN A 167 4.16 25.07 20.74
C GLN A 167 4.41 23.65 21.26
N LEU A 168 5.09 22.86 20.41
CA LEU A 168 5.63 21.57 20.82
C LEU A 168 6.57 21.71 22.03
N PRO A 169 6.70 20.67 22.87
CA PRO A 169 7.68 20.65 23.95
C PRO A 169 9.08 21.03 23.47
N ALA A 170 9.86 21.66 24.34
CA ALA A 170 11.21 22.12 24.01
C ALA A 170 12.08 20.99 23.44
N GLY A 171 12.80 21.29 22.38
CA GLY A 171 13.66 20.32 21.66
C GLY A 171 12.94 19.39 20.69
N LEU A 172 11.60 19.51 20.56
CA LEU A 172 10.83 18.78 19.55
C LEU A 172 10.41 19.71 18.43
N ARG A 173 10.35 19.16 17.22
CA ARG A 173 9.84 19.87 16.05
C ARG A 173 9.03 18.95 15.14
N TRP A 174 7.97 19.48 14.55
CA TRP A 174 7.25 18.82 13.48
C TRP A 174 7.83 19.29 12.14
N GLY A 175 8.27 18.35 11.32
CA GLY A 175 8.83 18.61 9.99
C GLY A 175 8.00 18.00 8.88
N ALA A 176 8.01 18.66 7.71
CA ALA A 176 7.38 18.11 6.52
C ALA A 176 8.07 16.81 6.06
N LEU A 177 7.30 15.90 5.47
CA LEU A 177 7.83 14.70 4.86
C LEU A 177 8.56 15.08 3.54
N ASN A 178 9.87 14.92 3.53
CA ASN A 178 10.76 15.20 2.39
C ASN A 178 11.81 14.09 2.28
N ARG A 179 12.75 14.19 1.33
CA ARG A 179 13.77 13.15 1.11
C ARG A 179 14.58 12.82 2.36
N ARG A 180 15.00 13.85 3.12
CA ARG A 180 15.80 13.66 4.35
C ARG A 180 14.93 13.02 5.44
N THR A 181 13.76 13.57 5.70
CA THR A 181 12.89 13.11 6.79
C THR A 181 12.28 11.73 6.49
N ALA A 182 12.00 11.39 5.23
CA ALA A 182 11.56 10.05 4.85
C ALA A 182 12.65 8.98 5.09
N GLN A 183 13.93 9.32 4.85
CA GLN A 183 15.05 8.43 5.19
C GLN A 183 15.18 8.23 6.71
N LEU A 184 14.95 9.28 7.49
CA LEU A 184 14.98 9.21 8.95
C LEU A 184 13.75 8.49 9.55
N LEU A 185 12.58 8.57 8.88
CA LEU A 185 11.37 7.83 9.27
C LEU A 185 11.46 6.33 8.92
N TRP A 186 12.27 5.98 7.93
CA TRP A 186 12.36 4.62 7.42
C TRP A 186 12.72 3.55 8.48
N PRO A 187 13.67 3.77 9.42
CA PRO A 187 13.94 2.82 10.50
C PRO A 187 12.73 2.55 11.40
N ILE A 188 11.87 3.55 11.62
CA ILE A 188 10.65 3.41 12.43
C ILE A 188 9.65 2.48 11.70
N GLU A 189 9.43 2.71 10.41
CA GLU A 189 8.57 1.84 9.58
C GLU A 189 9.10 0.40 9.57
N GLN A 190 10.41 0.23 9.41
CA GLN A 190 11.05 -1.08 9.41
C GLN A 190 11.02 -1.75 10.79
N GLY A 191 11.26 -1.01 11.86
CA GLY A 191 11.21 -1.51 13.23
C GLY A 191 9.82 -1.98 13.61
N GLY A 192 8.78 -1.22 13.25
CA GLY A 192 7.38 -1.56 13.50
C GLY A 192 6.84 -2.68 12.60
N SER A 193 7.60 -3.18 11.62
CA SER A 193 7.16 -4.17 10.65
C SER A 193 7.85 -5.52 10.84
N HIS A 194 7.08 -6.61 10.95
CA HIS A 194 7.62 -7.97 10.98
C HIS A 194 8.35 -8.32 9.67
N SER A 195 9.33 -9.22 9.72
CA SER A 195 10.13 -9.63 8.56
C SER A 195 9.28 -10.09 7.37
N HIS A 196 8.23 -10.87 7.63
CA HIS A 196 7.32 -11.36 6.60
C HIS A 196 6.55 -10.21 5.92
N LEU A 197 6.07 -9.24 6.70
CA LEU A 197 5.41 -8.04 6.15
C LEU A 197 6.36 -7.26 5.25
N ARG A 198 7.62 -7.05 5.66
CA ARG A 198 8.65 -6.38 4.86
C ARG A 198 8.93 -7.07 3.54
N GLN A 199 9.05 -8.40 3.56
CA GLN A 199 9.29 -9.20 2.35
C GLN A 199 8.12 -9.11 1.35
N ILE A 200 6.88 -9.11 1.84
CA ILE A 200 5.69 -9.03 0.99
C ILE A 200 5.52 -7.63 0.43
N THR A 201 5.65 -6.60 1.27
CA THR A 201 5.41 -5.21 0.84
C THR A 201 6.54 -4.62 0.01
N ASP A 202 7.76 -5.15 0.15
CA ASP A 202 8.99 -4.71 -0.56
C ASP A 202 9.08 -3.19 -0.66
N ARG A 203 8.79 -2.51 0.47
CA ARG A 203 8.83 -1.05 0.57
C ARG A 203 10.25 -0.53 0.67
N HIS A 204 10.42 0.72 0.30
CA HIS A 204 11.64 1.49 0.44
C HIS A 204 11.30 2.90 0.97
N TRP A 205 12.27 3.64 1.51
CA TRP A 205 12.00 5.01 2.04
C TRP A 205 11.37 5.96 1.01
N LEU A 206 11.60 5.74 -0.29
CA LEU A 206 10.96 6.50 -1.37
C LEU A 206 9.44 6.28 -1.42
N ASP A 207 8.96 5.10 -0.97
CA ASP A 207 7.52 4.82 -0.92
C ASP A 207 6.84 5.66 0.17
N LEU A 208 7.56 5.98 1.26
CA LEU A 208 7.07 6.91 2.28
C LEU A 208 6.90 8.32 1.70
N LEU A 209 7.85 8.75 0.88
CA LEU A 209 7.80 10.05 0.22
C LEU A 209 6.65 10.17 -0.77
N ASP A 210 6.34 9.11 -1.53
CA ASP A 210 5.19 9.06 -2.46
C ASP A 210 3.83 9.13 -1.72
N ARG A 211 3.83 8.90 -0.40
CA ARG A 211 2.66 9.00 0.49
C ARG A 211 2.56 10.33 1.23
N ASN A 212 3.25 11.35 0.74
CA ASN A 212 3.15 12.69 1.29
C ASN A 212 1.79 13.34 0.95
N GLY A 213 1.30 14.18 1.83
CA GLY A 213 0.03 14.88 1.67
C GLY A 213 -0.30 15.75 2.88
N PRO A 214 -1.49 16.37 2.89
CA PRO A 214 -1.95 17.12 4.05
C PRO A 214 -1.95 16.27 5.33
N GLY A 215 -1.44 16.79 6.42
CA GLY A 215 -1.31 16.09 7.70
C GLY A 215 -0.12 15.11 7.79
N CYS A 216 0.63 14.88 6.69
CA CYS A 216 1.83 14.05 6.71
C CYS A 216 3.04 14.82 7.24
N GLY A 217 3.89 14.11 7.99
CA GLY A 217 5.10 14.71 8.54
C GLY A 217 5.79 13.81 9.55
N VAL A 218 6.81 14.34 10.19
CA VAL A 218 7.62 13.64 11.17
C VAL A 218 7.83 14.49 12.43
N LEU A 219 7.72 13.89 13.59
CA LEU A 219 8.09 14.46 14.88
C LEU A 219 9.54 14.12 15.17
N MET A 220 10.35 15.14 15.34
CA MET A 220 11.80 14.99 15.50
C MET A 220 12.28 15.56 16.83
N ALA A 221 13.24 14.89 17.44
CA ALA A 221 14.05 15.34 18.56
C ALA A 221 15.51 15.47 18.09
N GLY A 222 15.94 16.68 17.79
CA GLY A 222 17.23 16.87 17.09
C GLY A 222 17.19 16.21 15.70
N ASP A 223 18.06 15.23 15.48
CA ASP A 223 18.12 14.44 14.25
C ASP A 223 17.38 13.07 14.35
N ALA A 224 16.88 12.70 15.53
CA ALA A 224 16.11 11.48 15.72
C ALA A 224 14.62 11.72 15.41
N VAL A 225 13.98 10.79 14.69
CA VAL A 225 12.53 10.76 14.48
C VAL A 225 11.90 9.92 15.59
N LEU A 226 10.87 10.45 16.25
CA LEU A 226 10.10 9.78 17.29
C LEU A 226 8.78 9.22 16.77
N ALA A 227 8.14 9.92 15.84
CA ALA A 227 6.89 9.50 15.22
C ALA A 227 6.75 10.12 13.82
N GLY A 228 5.83 9.60 13.03
CA GLY A 228 5.50 10.16 11.72
C GLY A 228 4.13 9.75 11.23
N SER A 229 3.57 10.55 10.34
CA SER A 229 2.32 10.24 9.66
C SER A 229 2.53 10.23 8.16
N ILE A 230 1.93 9.24 7.49
CA ILE A 230 1.94 9.09 6.04
C ILE A 230 0.52 8.80 5.55
N ARG A 231 0.24 9.16 4.31
CA ARG A 231 -1.06 8.90 3.68
C ARG A 231 -1.16 7.45 3.22
N LEU A 232 -2.31 6.83 3.42
CA LEU A 232 -2.60 5.54 2.80
C LEU A 232 -2.93 5.74 1.32
N PRO A 233 -2.48 4.83 0.43
CA PRO A 233 -2.67 4.98 -1.02
C PRO A 233 -4.13 4.97 -1.47
N ASP A 234 -5.03 4.43 -0.65
CA ASP A 234 -6.42 4.17 -1.00
C ASP A 234 -7.39 5.27 -0.58
N ALA A 235 -6.91 6.19 0.21
CA ALA A 235 -7.74 7.25 0.73
C ALA A 235 -7.92 8.34 -0.34
N GLY A 236 -9.13 8.56 -0.82
CA GLY A 236 -9.49 9.68 -1.70
C GLY A 236 -8.96 11.05 -1.22
N GLU A 237 -9.55 12.17 -1.62
CA GLU A 237 -9.05 13.52 -1.25
C GLU A 237 -8.96 13.74 0.28
N ALA A 238 -9.93 13.26 1.04
CA ALA A 238 -9.89 13.25 2.51
C ALA A 238 -9.29 11.94 3.04
N GLY A 239 -7.99 11.76 2.85
CA GLY A 239 -7.29 10.51 3.08
C GLY A 239 -7.33 9.96 4.51
N VAL A 240 -7.09 8.67 4.65
CA VAL A 240 -6.71 8.02 5.91
C VAL A 240 -5.20 8.14 6.07
N LEU A 241 -4.73 8.50 7.24
CA LEU A 241 -3.31 8.58 7.55
C LEU A 241 -2.89 7.37 8.40
N GLU A 242 -1.72 6.83 8.14
CA GLU A 242 -1.06 5.86 9.01
C GLU A 242 -0.13 6.63 9.95
N LEU A 243 -0.38 6.54 11.25
CA LEU A 243 0.46 7.13 12.30
C LEU A 243 1.34 6.03 12.86
N MET A 244 2.64 6.25 12.80
CA MET A 244 3.67 5.33 13.29
C MET A 244 4.62 6.03 14.25
N ARG A 245 5.20 5.28 15.18
CA ARG A 245 6.18 5.77 16.14
C ARG A 245 7.32 4.80 16.33
N ASP A 246 8.39 5.24 16.97
CA ASP A 246 9.46 4.35 17.41
C ASP A 246 8.90 3.27 18.35
N LEU A 247 9.43 2.06 18.25
CA LEU A 247 9.06 0.95 19.15
C LEU A 247 9.33 1.30 20.62
N ALA A 248 10.44 1.96 20.88
CA ALA A 248 10.73 2.49 22.20
C ALA A 248 9.82 3.72 22.47
N TRP A 249 9.10 3.69 23.59
CA TRP A 249 8.30 4.84 23.99
C TRP A 249 9.21 5.94 24.52
N ASP A 250 9.19 7.09 23.85
CA ASP A 250 9.83 8.30 24.37
C ASP A 250 8.81 9.06 25.23
N PRO A 251 9.10 9.37 26.52
CA PRO A 251 8.16 10.07 27.39
C PRO A 251 7.70 11.44 26.87
N ARG A 252 8.47 12.06 26.00
CA ARG A 252 8.08 13.34 25.37
C ARG A 252 6.90 13.18 24.42
N LEU A 253 6.60 11.97 23.95
CA LEU A 253 5.44 11.68 23.10
C LEU A 253 4.12 11.95 23.83
N ASP A 254 4.05 11.76 25.16
CA ASP A 254 2.84 12.04 25.95
C ASP A 254 2.38 13.50 25.79
N GLN A 255 3.33 14.42 25.73
CA GLN A 255 3.05 15.84 25.58
C GLN A 255 3.01 16.28 24.09
N ALA A 256 3.75 15.63 23.21
CA ALA A 256 3.89 16.06 21.84
C ALA A 256 2.77 15.54 20.92
N LEU A 257 2.27 14.33 21.15
CA LEU A 257 1.25 13.72 20.29
C LEU A 257 -0.07 14.50 20.25
N PRO A 258 -0.60 15.08 21.32
CA PRO A 258 -1.76 15.96 21.27
C PRO A 258 -1.59 17.10 20.26
N HIS A 259 -0.43 17.76 20.25
CA HIS A 259 -0.12 18.84 19.28
C HIS A 259 -0.01 18.32 17.85
N VAL A 260 0.59 17.13 17.65
CA VAL A 260 0.68 16.48 16.34
C VAL A 260 -0.69 16.13 15.81
N LEU A 261 -1.57 15.53 16.65
CA LEU A 261 -2.92 15.15 16.29
C LEU A 261 -3.78 16.35 15.91
N ASN A 262 -3.70 17.44 16.70
CA ASN A 262 -4.37 18.69 16.39
C ASN A 262 -3.89 19.28 15.05
N ARG A 263 -2.58 19.27 14.80
CA ARG A 263 -2.02 19.73 13.53
C ARG A 263 -2.47 18.89 12.34
N ILE A 264 -2.57 17.57 12.52
CA ILE A 264 -3.11 16.66 11.50
C ILE A 264 -4.57 17.06 11.16
N LEU A 265 -5.39 17.34 12.17
CA LEU A 265 -6.78 17.77 11.97
C LEU A 265 -6.87 19.11 11.24
N GLN A 266 -6.03 20.08 11.61
CA GLN A 266 -6.01 21.42 11.00
C GLN A 266 -5.54 21.38 9.53
N CYS A 267 -4.51 20.57 9.23
CA CYS A 267 -3.89 20.57 7.89
C CYS A 267 -4.68 19.76 6.85
N GLY A 268 -5.41 18.72 7.25
CA GLY A 268 -5.94 17.77 6.27
C GLY A 268 -7.33 17.22 6.55
N ARG A 269 -7.88 17.43 7.74
CA ARG A 269 -9.15 16.81 8.19
C ARG A 269 -9.28 15.35 7.66
N PRO A 270 -8.37 14.46 8.07
CA PRO A 270 -8.36 13.10 7.55
C PRO A 270 -9.68 12.42 7.91
N ARG A 271 -10.13 11.48 7.06
CA ARG A 271 -11.27 10.61 7.36
C ARG A 271 -11.02 9.73 8.57
N GLY A 272 -9.76 9.46 8.89
CA GLY A 272 -9.35 8.66 10.03
C GLY A 272 -7.84 8.48 10.11
N LEU A 273 -7.42 7.88 11.21
CA LEU A 273 -6.06 7.41 11.42
C LEU A 273 -6.04 5.88 11.47
N LEU A 274 -4.91 5.33 11.08
CA LEU A 274 -4.58 3.92 11.22
C LEU A 274 -3.33 3.79 12.09
N THR A 275 -3.40 2.98 13.13
CA THR A 275 -2.27 2.70 14.03
C THR A 275 -2.03 1.20 14.14
N ALA A 276 -0.88 0.80 14.66
CA ALA A 276 -0.69 -0.58 15.05
C ALA A 276 -1.72 -0.96 16.12
N PHE A 277 -2.29 -2.17 16.00
CA PHE A 277 -3.35 -2.63 16.90
C PHE A 277 -2.87 -2.78 18.35
N ASP A 278 -1.62 -3.18 18.52
CA ASP A 278 -0.97 -3.46 19.80
C ASP A 278 -0.33 -2.22 20.48
N ASP A 279 -0.55 -1.02 19.92
CA ASP A 279 0.01 0.22 20.46
C ASP A 279 -0.89 0.84 21.54
N ALA A 280 -0.89 0.23 22.72
CA ALA A 280 -1.70 0.68 23.85
C ALA A 280 -1.35 2.11 24.36
N PRO A 281 -0.08 2.57 24.41
CA PRO A 281 0.22 3.95 24.79
C PRO A 281 -0.36 4.97 23.81
N LEU A 282 -0.21 4.75 22.51
CA LEU A 282 -0.74 5.65 21.48
C LEU A 282 -2.28 5.65 21.50
N SER A 283 -2.89 4.48 21.70
CA SER A 283 -4.35 4.34 21.78
C SER A 283 -4.94 5.18 22.93
N ARG A 284 -4.31 5.19 24.11
CA ARG A 284 -4.76 6.02 25.24
C ARG A 284 -4.70 7.51 24.95
N ILE A 285 -3.67 7.96 24.24
CA ILE A 285 -3.58 9.38 23.85
C ILE A 285 -4.65 9.73 22.83
N LEU A 286 -4.89 8.88 21.83
CA LEU A 286 -5.95 9.10 20.84
C LEU A 286 -7.32 9.20 21.48
N GLU A 287 -7.64 8.31 22.42
CA GLU A 287 -8.89 8.35 23.19
C GLU A 287 -9.01 9.62 24.03
N ALA A 288 -7.94 10.06 24.68
CA ALA A 288 -7.90 11.29 25.47
C ALA A 288 -8.10 12.54 24.59
N GLU A 289 -7.61 12.53 23.36
CA GLU A 289 -7.77 13.60 22.35
C GLU A 289 -9.10 13.49 21.58
N GLY A 290 -10.03 12.65 22.03
CA GLY A 290 -11.38 12.55 21.48
C GLY A 290 -11.49 11.79 20.16
N TRP A 291 -10.43 11.08 19.73
CA TRP A 291 -10.52 10.17 18.59
C TRP A 291 -11.37 8.96 18.96
N THR A 292 -12.28 8.59 18.07
CA THR A 292 -13.18 7.46 18.30
C THR A 292 -12.57 6.19 17.76
N ARG A 293 -12.55 5.15 18.58
CA ARG A 293 -12.10 3.82 18.16
C ARG A 293 -13.09 3.24 17.16
N GLY A 294 -12.62 2.95 15.97
CA GLY A 294 -13.39 2.31 14.91
C GLY A 294 -13.04 0.83 14.76
N ASP A 295 -13.39 0.26 13.62
CA ASP A 295 -13.17 -1.14 13.32
C ASP A 295 -11.70 -1.49 13.21
N GLU A 296 -11.37 -2.69 13.64
CA GLU A 296 -10.07 -3.28 13.39
C GLU A 296 -9.94 -3.70 11.92
N GLN A 297 -8.79 -3.46 11.33
CA GLN A 297 -8.48 -3.89 9.98
C GLN A 297 -7.33 -4.88 9.96
N LEU A 298 -7.49 -5.94 9.20
CA LEU A 298 -6.45 -6.94 8.99
C LEU A 298 -5.82 -6.71 7.61
N LEU A 299 -4.50 -6.52 7.60
CA LEU A 299 -3.72 -6.56 6.37
C LEU A 299 -3.35 -8.02 6.09
N LEU A 300 -3.76 -8.53 4.95
CA LEU A 300 -3.37 -9.86 4.48
C LEU A 300 -2.44 -9.72 3.27
N GLY A 301 -1.58 -10.70 3.08
CA GLY A 301 -0.65 -10.71 1.95
C GLY A 301 -0.52 -12.09 1.31
N ARG A 302 -0.20 -12.07 0.02
CA ARG A 302 0.08 -13.25 -0.77
C ARG A 302 1.34 -13.02 -1.59
N SER A 303 2.34 -13.90 -1.43
CA SER A 303 3.52 -13.93 -2.28
C SER A 303 3.26 -14.77 -3.52
N MET A 304 3.68 -14.27 -4.67
CA MET A 304 3.67 -15.02 -5.92
C MET A 304 5.04 -15.66 -6.08
N TRP A 305 5.18 -16.92 -5.69
CA TRP A 305 6.40 -17.69 -5.92
C TRP A 305 6.63 -17.82 -7.43
N ARG A 306 7.44 -16.97 -7.99
CA ARG A 306 8.02 -17.19 -9.32
C ARG A 306 9.40 -17.82 -9.11
N ARG A 307 9.63 -18.97 -9.76
CA ARG A 307 11.02 -19.37 -10.05
C ARG A 307 11.63 -18.17 -10.79
N GLN A 308 12.57 -17.50 -10.15
CA GLN A 308 13.35 -16.47 -10.84
C GLN A 308 14.02 -17.17 -12.02
N SER A 309 13.53 -16.92 -13.21
CA SER A 309 14.30 -17.23 -14.42
C SER A 309 15.62 -16.47 -14.25
N PRO A 310 16.79 -17.10 -14.42
CA PRO A 310 18.07 -16.44 -14.26
C PRO A 310 18.04 -15.16 -15.10
N GLN A 311 18.21 -14.03 -14.44
CA GLN A 311 18.10 -12.71 -15.06
C GLN A 311 19.03 -12.65 -16.27
N ARG A 312 18.53 -12.20 -17.40
CA ARG A 312 19.27 -11.87 -18.63
C ARG A 312 20.46 -10.88 -18.39
N ASN A 313 20.62 -10.35 -17.19
CA ASN A 313 21.72 -9.48 -16.76
C ASN A 313 23.10 -10.15 -16.77
N LEU A 314 23.17 -11.50 -16.87
CA LEU A 314 24.45 -12.20 -17.06
C LEU A 314 25.10 -11.91 -18.44
N GLN A 315 24.36 -11.41 -19.41
CA GLN A 315 24.94 -11.04 -20.71
C GLN A 315 25.61 -9.66 -20.67
N LEU A 316 25.03 -8.71 -19.93
CA LEU A 316 25.62 -7.37 -19.76
C LEU A 316 26.87 -7.41 -18.88
N THR A 317 26.86 -8.20 -17.79
CA THR A 317 28.05 -8.39 -16.96
C THR A 317 29.15 -9.14 -17.67
N ARG A 318 28.83 -10.16 -18.49
CA ARG A 318 29.83 -10.85 -19.31
C ARG A 318 30.44 -9.95 -20.39
N SER A 319 29.64 -9.06 -20.99
CA SER A 319 30.17 -8.08 -21.97
C SER A 319 31.00 -6.99 -21.30
N LEU A 320 30.64 -6.55 -20.09
CA LEU A 320 31.43 -5.61 -19.28
C LEU A 320 32.75 -6.24 -18.79
N ASP A 321 32.71 -7.48 -18.32
CA ASP A 321 33.92 -8.20 -17.92
C ASP A 321 34.85 -8.47 -19.09
N GLN A 322 34.36 -8.73 -20.31
CA GLN A 322 35.15 -8.84 -21.53
C GLN A 322 35.80 -7.51 -21.93
N VAL A 323 35.09 -6.39 -21.78
CA VAL A 323 35.63 -5.05 -22.07
C VAL A 323 36.63 -4.62 -21.01
N LEU A 324 36.33 -4.85 -19.73
CA LEU A 324 37.24 -4.53 -18.63
C LEU A 324 38.46 -5.46 -18.58
N GLY A 325 38.31 -6.73 -18.98
CA GLY A 325 39.43 -7.67 -19.11
C GLY A 325 40.45 -7.28 -20.19
N ARG A 326 40.01 -6.56 -21.25
CA ARG A 326 40.94 -6.00 -22.26
C ARG A 326 41.66 -4.73 -21.82
N LEU A 327 41.20 -4.07 -20.76
CA LEU A 327 41.78 -2.84 -20.21
C LEU A 327 42.71 -3.10 -19.01
N ARG A 328 42.80 -4.33 -18.53
CA ARG A 328 43.80 -4.68 -17.50
C ARG A 328 45.19 -4.79 -18.14
N PRO A 329 46.19 -3.98 -17.74
CA PRO A 329 47.56 -4.19 -18.15
C PRO A 329 47.97 -5.58 -17.68
N GLN A 330 48.59 -6.36 -18.56
CA GLN A 330 49.22 -7.65 -18.23
C GLN A 330 50.31 -7.41 -17.19
N GLY A 331 49.93 -7.46 -15.91
CA GLY A 331 50.92 -7.50 -14.83
C GLY A 331 51.60 -8.87 -14.84
N THR A 332 52.90 -8.87 -15.03
CA THR A 332 53.76 -10.04 -14.82
C THR A 332 53.46 -10.65 -13.44
N PRO A 333 53.28 -11.98 -13.33
CA PRO A 333 53.08 -12.62 -12.04
C PRO A 333 54.30 -12.40 -11.14
N LEU A 334 54.05 -11.87 -9.95
CA LEU A 334 55.06 -11.77 -8.89
C LEU A 334 55.52 -13.19 -8.50
N PRO A 335 56.85 -13.45 -8.39
CA PRO A 335 57.30 -14.75 -7.97
C PRO A 335 56.89 -15.03 -6.52
N THR A 336 56.27 -16.18 -6.31
CA THR A 336 55.93 -16.67 -4.98
C THR A 336 57.20 -16.96 -4.20
N PRO A 337 57.39 -16.42 -2.96
CA PRO A 337 58.55 -16.81 -2.15
C PRO A 337 58.41 -18.29 -1.76
N SER A 338 59.41 -19.09 -2.13
CA SER A 338 59.57 -20.46 -1.65
C SER A 338 59.94 -20.43 -0.18
N LEU A 339 59.08 -20.98 0.67
CA LEU A 339 59.41 -21.32 2.05
C LEU A 339 60.51 -22.42 2.00
N GLY A 340 61.71 -21.99 2.27
CA GLY A 340 62.83 -22.94 2.44
C GLY A 340 62.69 -23.79 3.69
N ASP A 341 62.81 -25.09 3.52
CA ASP A 341 62.89 -26.08 4.59
C ASP A 341 64.01 -25.68 5.53
N ARG A 342 63.75 -25.59 6.82
CA ARG A 342 64.74 -25.60 7.89
C ARG A 342 64.78 -27.00 8.50
N HIS A 343 65.95 -27.62 8.33
CA HIS A 343 66.40 -28.76 9.14
C HIS A 343 66.44 -28.38 10.64
#